data_80c4ece04f5413211008fc71fae9a011
#
_entry.id   80c4ece04f5413211008fc71fae9a011
#
_cell.length_a   1.000
_cell.length_b   1.000
_cell.length_c   1.000
_cell.angle_alpha   90.00
_cell.angle_beta   90.00
_cell.angle_gamma   90.00
#
_symmetry.space_group_name_H-M   'P 1'
#
loop_
_entity.id
_entity.type
_entity.pdbx_description
1 polymer ?
#
loop_
_entity_poly.entity_id
_entity_poly.type
_entity_poly.pdbx_seq_one_letter_code
_entity_poly.pdbx_strand_id
1 'polypeptide(L)'
;MTLRLVVDQSAWNAHVQGVASALRPIVPVVKGNGYGFGRSVLMKHATGFSDEVAVGTVYELADVPESTTPIVLTPVDDACTVPLRSDGIYTVGSVHHAVTLHKLGHNGPVIIKLRSRMQRYGVAPGDVDELVKTVNDAGLSIHGWSIHPPLTSATTDHVSEIASWANDLDDDLPIYVSHVDREALEELRGRFPRHEFRARSGTTLWLGDKSMLKLEANVIDMHPTRGGLAGYRQVAVPGEGTIVLIGCGTTHGIFERPDGLSPFHFNRTRLHLLESPHMHTSMVFIPATAEVPQVGEWIDVQQSMTRALVDTITWQ
;
A
#
# COMPACT_ATOMS: atom_id res chain seq x y z
N MET A 1 -13.31 14.93 -14.09
CA MET A 1 -12.88 14.41 -12.78
C MET A 1 -14.04 13.64 -12.20
N THR A 2 -13.84 12.36 -11.95
CA THR A 2 -14.98 11.48 -11.71
C THR A 2 -14.86 10.68 -10.40
N LEU A 3 -13.65 10.38 -9.94
CA LEU A 3 -13.38 9.82 -8.60
C LEU A 3 -12.37 10.71 -7.86
N ARG A 4 -12.71 11.16 -6.65
CA ARG A 4 -11.83 12.00 -5.84
C ARG A 4 -11.62 11.45 -4.43
N LEU A 5 -10.43 11.69 -3.90
CA LEU A 5 -10.13 11.56 -2.48
C LEU A 5 -10.22 12.95 -1.83
N VAL A 6 -11.09 13.07 -0.86
CA VAL A 6 -11.18 14.27 0.00
C VAL A 6 -10.43 13.98 1.29
N VAL A 7 -9.54 14.88 1.68
CA VAL A 7 -8.64 14.73 2.81
C VAL A 7 -8.80 15.94 3.75
N ASP A 8 -9.12 15.69 5.02
CA ASP A 8 -8.92 16.69 6.07
C ASP A 8 -7.41 16.86 6.27
N GLN A 9 -6.87 17.93 5.69
CA GLN A 9 -5.43 18.19 5.65
C GLN A 9 -4.83 18.32 7.04
N SER A 10 -5.52 19.01 7.94
CA SER A 10 -5.03 19.26 9.30
C SER A 10 -4.97 17.96 10.11
N ALA A 11 -6.07 17.20 10.10
CA ALA A 11 -6.14 15.92 10.80
C ALA A 11 -5.15 14.91 10.22
N TRP A 12 -5.05 14.81 8.88
CA TRP A 12 -4.13 13.89 8.22
C TRP A 12 -2.66 14.23 8.52
N ASN A 13 -2.27 15.50 8.45
CA ASN A 13 -0.92 15.92 8.80
C ASN A 13 -0.58 15.61 10.26
N ALA A 14 -1.49 15.89 11.20
CA ALA A 14 -1.30 15.58 12.61
C ALA A 14 -1.12 14.07 12.85
N HIS A 15 -1.94 13.25 12.19
CA HIS A 15 -1.84 11.79 12.26
C HIS A 15 -0.49 11.30 11.73
N VAL A 16 -0.10 11.70 10.52
CA VAL A 16 1.16 11.25 9.87
C VAL A 16 2.37 11.66 10.70
N GLN A 17 2.40 12.90 11.22
CA GLN A 17 3.47 13.37 12.12
C GLN A 17 3.51 12.59 13.43
N GLY A 18 2.34 12.29 14.01
CA GLY A 18 2.22 11.49 15.24
C GLY A 18 2.80 10.08 15.06
N VAL A 19 2.41 9.39 13.99
CA VAL A 19 2.93 8.04 13.67
C VAL A 19 4.42 8.07 13.37
N ALA A 20 4.88 9.02 12.56
CA ALA A 20 6.29 9.15 12.22
C ALA A 20 7.15 9.41 13.47
N SER A 21 6.67 10.22 14.40
CA SER A 21 7.37 10.51 15.66
C SER A 21 7.40 9.31 16.60
N ALA A 22 6.30 8.56 16.69
CA ALA A 22 6.18 7.38 17.56
C ALA A 22 7.08 6.22 17.12
N LEU A 23 7.33 6.09 15.80
CA LEU A 23 8.07 4.99 15.19
C LEU A 23 9.52 5.34 14.79
N ARG A 24 10.09 6.45 15.29
CA ARG A 24 11.47 6.84 14.94
C ARG A 24 12.51 5.81 15.40
N PRO A 25 13.57 5.53 14.57
CA PRO A 25 13.70 5.89 13.17
C PRO A 25 12.71 5.14 12.28
N ILE A 26 11.97 5.89 11.46
CA ILE A 26 10.95 5.35 10.56
C ILE A 26 11.47 5.29 9.13
N VAL A 27 11.07 4.25 8.39
CA VAL A 27 11.21 4.17 6.95
C VAL A 27 9.81 4.18 6.33
N PRO A 28 9.38 5.30 5.75
CA PRO A 28 8.08 5.38 5.08
C PRO A 28 7.99 4.41 3.91
N VAL A 29 6.85 3.73 3.76
CA VAL A 29 6.60 2.84 2.63
C VAL A 29 5.68 3.53 1.65
N VAL A 30 6.16 3.77 0.43
CA VAL A 30 5.40 4.38 -0.68
C VAL A 30 5.41 3.42 -1.86
N LYS A 31 4.33 2.67 -2.06
CA LYS A 31 4.26 1.61 -3.08
C LYS A 31 2.88 1.48 -3.72
N GLY A 32 2.81 0.75 -4.83
CA GLY A 32 1.58 0.48 -5.56
C GLY A 32 0.92 1.76 -6.05
N ASN A 33 -0.36 1.93 -5.76
CA ASN A 33 -1.10 3.16 -6.08
C ASN A 33 -0.83 4.34 -5.12
N GLY A 34 0.22 4.26 -4.27
CA GLY A 34 0.46 5.26 -3.23
C GLY A 34 -0.66 5.32 -2.20
N TYR A 35 -1.20 4.16 -1.80
CA TYR A 35 -2.28 4.07 -0.80
C TYR A 35 -3.53 4.91 -1.15
N GLY A 36 -3.77 5.16 -2.44
CA GLY A 36 -4.87 5.98 -2.94
C GLY A 36 -4.53 7.47 -3.12
N PHE A 37 -3.40 7.94 -2.60
CA PHE A 37 -2.91 9.31 -2.80
C PHE A 37 -2.06 9.49 -4.07
N GLY A 38 -1.63 8.39 -4.69
CA GLY A 38 -0.57 8.44 -5.69
C GLY A 38 0.83 8.52 -5.08
N ARG A 39 1.80 7.81 -5.67
CA ARG A 39 3.17 7.74 -5.13
C ARG A 39 3.86 9.10 -5.08
N SER A 40 3.70 9.93 -6.11
CA SER A 40 4.33 11.26 -6.19
C SER A 40 3.88 12.20 -5.08
N VAL A 41 2.63 12.10 -4.63
CA VAL A 41 2.09 12.88 -3.51
C VAL A 41 2.71 12.41 -2.20
N LEU A 42 2.65 11.11 -1.91
CA LEU A 42 3.20 10.58 -0.66
C LEU A 42 4.72 10.68 -0.59
N MET A 43 5.42 10.60 -1.71
CA MET A 43 6.88 10.73 -1.74
C MET A 43 7.34 12.08 -1.19
N LYS A 44 6.63 13.17 -1.50
CA LYS A 44 6.92 14.52 -0.96
C LYS A 44 6.84 14.59 0.57
N HIS A 45 5.93 13.82 1.17
CA HIS A 45 5.82 13.73 2.63
C HIS A 45 6.85 12.75 3.20
N ALA A 46 7.07 11.61 2.55
CA ALA A 46 7.97 10.56 2.99
C ALA A 46 9.42 11.06 3.18
N THR A 47 9.92 11.83 2.22
CA THR A 47 11.28 12.40 2.26
C THR A 47 11.50 13.40 3.40
N GLY A 48 10.44 13.93 3.99
CA GLY A 48 10.51 14.77 5.21
C GLY A 48 10.70 13.98 6.52
N PHE A 49 10.57 12.65 6.47
CA PHE A 49 10.69 11.79 7.67
C PHE A 49 11.98 10.97 7.71
N SER A 50 12.55 10.67 6.54
CA SER A 50 13.71 9.80 6.43
C SER A 50 14.44 10.01 5.10
N ASP A 51 15.76 9.83 5.11
CA ASP A 51 16.59 9.76 3.91
C ASP A 51 16.41 8.42 3.16
N GLU A 52 15.73 7.44 3.77
CA GLU A 52 15.39 6.15 3.19
C GLU A 52 13.88 6.05 3.00
N VAL A 53 13.43 5.62 1.81
CA VAL A 53 12.01 5.34 1.53
C VAL A 53 11.87 3.96 0.90
N ALA A 54 10.94 3.15 1.43
CA ALA A 54 10.69 1.82 0.88
C ALA A 54 9.64 1.88 -0.24
N VAL A 55 9.99 1.29 -1.39
CA VAL A 55 9.10 1.09 -2.55
C VAL A 55 8.81 -0.39 -2.77
N GLY A 56 7.75 -0.72 -3.50
CA GLY A 56 7.33 -2.11 -3.71
C GLY A 56 8.27 -2.86 -4.65
N THR A 57 8.56 -2.28 -5.82
CA THR A 57 9.31 -2.93 -6.89
C THR A 57 10.28 -1.94 -7.56
N VAL A 58 11.19 -2.46 -8.36
CA VAL A 58 12.13 -1.64 -9.17
C VAL A 58 11.43 -0.70 -10.14
N TYR A 59 10.21 -1.03 -10.57
CA TYR A 59 9.40 -0.18 -11.48
C TYR A 59 8.86 1.09 -10.80
N GLU A 60 9.00 1.21 -9.49
CA GLU A 60 8.60 2.37 -8.71
C GLU A 60 9.77 3.32 -8.37
N LEU A 61 10.99 2.96 -8.76
CA LEU A 61 12.21 3.74 -8.49
C LEU A 61 12.18 5.14 -9.12
N ALA A 62 11.51 5.29 -10.26
CA ALA A 62 11.39 6.59 -10.95
C ALA A 62 10.64 7.66 -10.11
N ASP A 63 9.83 7.25 -9.13
CA ASP A 63 9.11 8.17 -8.25
C ASP A 63 9.96 8.64 -7.04
N VAL A 64 11.13 8.00 -6.80
CA VAL A 64 12.00 8.33 -5.66
C VAL A 64 13.02 9.40 -6.08
N PRO A 65 13.08 10.55 -5.39
CA PRO A 65 14.08 11.59 -5.68
C PRO A 65 15.52 11.07 -5.57
N GLU A 66 16.43 11.65 -6.33
CA GLU A 66 17.86 11.30 -6.29
C GLU A 66 18.50 11.53 -4.91
N SER A 67 17.99 12.48 -4.14
CA SER A 67 18.45 12.78 -2.78
C SER A 67 17.98 11.77 -1.72
N THR A 68 17.19 10.76 -2.11
CA THR A 68 16.59 9.79 -1.18
C THR A 68 16.99 8.38 -1.60
N THR A 69 17.43 7.57 -0.65
CA THR A 69 17.83 6.19 -0.87
C THR A 69 16.60 5.28 -0.92
N PRO A 70 16.32 4.60 -2.05
CA PRO A 70 15.20 3.67 -2.14
C PRO A 70 15.55 2.30 -1.54
N ILE A 71 14.62 1.74 -0.76
CA ILE A 71 14.63 0.33 -0.37
C ILE A 71 13.59 -0.41 -1.19
N VAL A 72 14.02 -1.29 -2.08
CA VAL A 72 13.14 -2.09 -2.93
C VAL A 72 12.72 -3.35 -2.18
N LEU A 73 11.42 -3.45 -1.85
CA LEU A 73 10.89 -4.48 -0.95
C LEU A 73 10.72 -5.86 -1.61
N THR A 74 10.44 -5.89 -2.91
CA THR A 74 10.31 -7.15 -3.66
C THR A 74 11.66 -7.51 -4.27
N PRO A 75 12.16 -8.73 -4.06
CA PRO A 75 13.37 -9.19 -4.73
C PRO A 75 13.29 -8.99 -6.25
N VAL A 76 14.42 -8.64 -6.86
CA VAL A 76 14.53 -8.49 -8.32
C VAL A 76 14.71 -9.86 -8.95
N ASP A 77 14.04 -10.10 -10.06
CA ASP A 77 14.16 -11.33 -10.84
C ASP A 77 15.03 -11.14 -12.10
N ASP A 78 15.40 -12.26 -12.73
CA ASP A 78 16.28 -12.30 -13.91
C ASP A 78 15.67 -11.63 -15.17
N ALA A 79 14.33 -11.41 -15.18
CA ALA A 79 13.61 -10.76 -16.29
C ALA A 79 13.57 -9.23 -16.15
N CYS A 80 14.20 -8.68 -15.11
CA CYS A 80 14.23 -7.23 -14.89
C CYS A 80 14.98 -6.52 -16.04
N THR A 81 14.28 -5.60 -16.71
CA THR A 81 14.83 -4.78 -17.79
C THR A 81 15.03 -3.31 -17.40
N VAL A 82 14.60 -2.95 -16.17
CA VAL A 82 14.74 -1.59 -15.66
C VAL A 82 16.14 -1.40 -15.08
N PRO A 83 16.84 -0.31 -15.42
CA PRO A 83 18.12 0.02 -14.80
C PRO A 83 18.01 0.12 -13.28
N LEU A 84 18.90 -0.54 -12.57
CA LEU A 84 18.99 -0.47 -11.12
C LEU A 84 19.69 0.82 -10.71
N ARG A 85 19.20 1.48 -9.65
CA ARG A 85 19.91 2.61 -9.04
C ARG A 85 21.10 2.08 -8.23
N SER A 86 22.26 2.67 -8.39
CA SER A 86 23.50 2.25 -7.70
C SER A 86 23.44 2.49 -6.19
N ASP A 87 22.68 3.51 -5.74
CA ASP A 87 22.43 3.84 -4.35
C ASP A 87 21.21 3.10 -3.75
N GLY A 88 20.50 2.32 -4.58
CA GLY A 88 19.32 1.57 -4.14
C GLY A 88 19.68 0.37 -3.26
N ILE A 89 18.92 0.15 -2.20
CA ILE A 89 19.02 -1.00 -1.31
C ILE A 89 18.04 -2.07 -1.78
N TYR A 90 18.52 -3.22 -2.22
CA TYR A 90 17.67 -4.27 -2.78
C TYR A 90 17.46 -5.43 -1.81
N THR A 91 16.23 -5.95 -1.76
CA THR A 91 15.90 -7.09 -0.89
C THR A 91 16.43 -8.41 -1.45
N VAL A 92 17.18 -9.11 -0.62
CA VAL A 92 17.73 -10.44 -0.89
C VAL A 92 17.19 -11.42 0.16
N GLY A 93 16.56 -12.50 -0.26
CA GLY A 93 16.01 -13.52 0.64
C GLY A 93 16.40 -14.94 0.24
N SER A 94 17.31 -15.08 -0.74
CA SER A 94 17.88 -16.36 -1.18
C SER A 94 19.18 -16.12 -1.96
N VAL A 95 20.00 -17.16 -2.11
CA VAL A 95 21.20 -17.19 -2.96
C VAL A 95 20.87 -16.72 -4.38
N HIS A 96 19.77 -17.19 -4.96
CA HIS A 96 19.32 -16.79 -6.29
C HIS A 96 19.17 -15.27 -6.43
N HIS A 97 18.58 -14.58 -5.44
CA HIS A 97 18.40 -13.12 -5.48
C HIS A 97 19.76 -12.37 -5.49
N ALA A 98 20.74 -12.82 -4.70
CA ALA A 98 22.07 -12.21 -4.67
C ALA A 98 22.79 -12.37 -6.01
N VAL A 99 22.76 -13.58 -6.57
CA VAL A 99 23.34 -13.89 -7.89
C VAL A 99 22.67 -13.07 -9.01
N THR A 100 21.35 -12.90 -8.96
CA THR A 100 20.58 -12.09 -9.91
C THR A 100 20.99 -10.63 -9.87
N LEU A 101 21.08 -10.02 -8.69
CA LEU A 101 21.53 -8.63 -8.56
C LEU A 101 22.94 -8.42 -9.13
N HIS A 102 23.88 -9.35 -8.83
CA HIS A 102 25.23 -9.30 -9.39
C HIS A 102 25.22 -9.39 -10.92
N LYS A 103 24.44 -10.31 -11.51
CA LYS A 103 24.29 -10.45 -12.98
C LYS A 103 23.71 -9.19 -13.62
N LEU A 104 22.81 -8.48 -12.92
CA LEU A 104 22.24 -7.21 -13.37
C LEU A 104 23.18 -6.00 -13.14
N GLY A 105 24.41 -6.25 -12.68
CA GLY A 105 25.46 -5.24 -12.51
C GLY A 105 25.34 -4.40 -11.24
N HIS A 106 24.49 -4.79 -10.28
CA HIS A 106 24.44 -4.14 -8.97
C HIS A 106 25.59 -4.62 -8.10
N ASN A 107 26.35 -3.68 -7.53
CA ASN A 107 27.48 -3.91 -6.63
C ASN A 107 27.33 -3.10 -5.32
N GLY A 108 26.10 -2.69 -5.00
CA GLY A 108 25.78 -1.80 -3.89
C GLY A 108 25.13 -2.53 -2.71
N PRO A 109 24.39 -1.77 -1.88
CA PRO A 109 23.79 -2.27 -0.66
C PRO A 109 22.61 -3.19 -0.92
N VAL A 110 22.47 -4.19 -0.04
CA VAL A 110 21.33 -5.10 -0.01
C VAL A 110 20.80 -5.24 1.42
N ILE A 111 19.52 -5.54 1.53
CA ILE A 111 18.89 -5.88 2.81
C ILE A 111 18.52 -7.36 2.81
N ILE A 112 19.01 -8.11 3.81
CA ILE A 112 18.69 -9.53 3.91
C ILE A 112 17.31 -9.69 4.53
N LYS A 113 16.42 -10.31 3.76
CA LYS A 113 15.06 -10.61 4.19
C LYS A 113 15.02 -11.92 4.96
N LEU A 114 14.62 -11.84 6.21
CA LEU A 114 14.42 -12.97 7.10
C LEU A 114 13.02 -13.57 6.87
N ARG A 115 12.91 -14.90 6.89
CA ARG A 115 11.65 -15.61 6.74
C ARG A 115 10.82 -15.46 8.01
N SER A 116 9.65 -14.87 7.89
CA SER A 116 8.68 -14.76 8.97
C SER A 116 7.63 -15.88 8.88
N ARG A 117 6.78 -15.99 9.90
CA ARG A 117 5.60 -16.89 9.88
C ARG A 117 4.65 -16.64 8.71
N MET A 118 4.77 -15.49 8.02
CA MET A 118 4.03 -15.23 6.78
C MET A 118 4.41 -16.17 5.64
N GLN A 119 5.58 -16.85 5.70
CA GLN A 119 6.05 -17.83 4.70
C GLN A 119 6.05 -17.31 3.25
N ARG A 120 6.33 -15.99 3.07
CA ARG A 120 6.47 -15.41 1.72
C ARG A 120 7.90 -15.66 1.23
N TYR A 121 8.69 -14.67 0.90
CA TYR A 121 10.12 -14.80 0.60
C TYR A 121 10.95 -14.41 1.84
N GLY A 122 12.18 -14.92 1.90
CA GLY A 122 13.11 -14.67 2.99
C GLY A 122 13.94 -15.92 3.31
N VAL A 123 15.14 -15.71 3.84
CA VAL A 123 16.06 -16.77 4.22
C VAL A 123 15.59 -17.48 5.50
N ALA A 124 15.71 -18.79 5.56
CA ALA A 124 15.48 -19.57 6.77
C ALA A 124 16.69 -19.46 7.73
N PRO A 125 16.50 -19.71 9.04
CA PRO A 125 17.61 -19.58 10.00
C PRO A 125 18.85 -20.40 9.62
N GLY A 126 18.69 -21.64 9.16
CA GLY A 126 19.80 -22.51 8.78
C GLY A 126 20.54 -22.12 7.49
N ASP A 127 19.99 -21.21 6.68
CA ASP A 127 20.51 -20.83 5.38
C ASP A 127 21.14 -19.42 5.40
N VAL A 128 21.18 -18.75 6.57
CA VAL A 128 21.65 -17.35 6.70
C VAL A 128 23.13 -17.23 6.34
N ASP A 129 23.98 -18.10 6.88
CA ASP A 129 25.42 -18.05 6.66
C ASP A 129 25.79 -18.26 5.18
N GLU A 130 25.11 -19.19 4.49
CA GLU A 130 25.30 -19.40 3.04
C GLU A 130 24.89 -18.18 2.24
N LEU A 131 23.77 -17.54 2.60
CA LEU A 131 23.31 -16.33 1.93
C LEU A 131 24.26 -15.16 2.17
N VAL A 132 24.71 -14.93 3.40
CA VAL A 132 25.70 -13.90 3.77
C VAL A 132 26.97 -14.09 2.97
N LYS A 133 27.49 -15.33 2.93
CA LYS A 133 28.67 -15.66 2.11
C LYS A 133 28.46 -15.33 0.65
N THR A 134 27.31 -15.73 0.08
CA THR A 134 27.01 -15.47 -1.34
C THR A 134 26.89 -13.97 -1.65
N VAL A 135 26.29 -13.19 -0.76
CA VAL A 135 26.19 -11.73 -0.87
C VAL A 135 27.59 -11.11 -0.94
N ASN A 136 28.50 -11.52 -0.04
CA ASN A 136 29.87 -11.04 -0.01
C ASN A 136 30.67 -11.47 -1.25
N ASP A 137 30.56 -12.74 -1.67
CA ASP A 137 31.23 -13.27 -2.86
C ASP A 137 30.75 -12.58 -4.13
N ALA A 138 29.50 -12.12 -4.17
CA ALA A 138 28.92 -11.33 -5.27
C ALA A 138 29.34 -9.85 -5.27
N GLY A 139 30.15 -9.40 -4.30
CA GLY A 139 30.60 -8.01 -4.17
C GLY A 139 29.48 -7.06 -3.70
N LEU A 140 28.42 -7.58 -3.10
CA LEU A 140 27.34 -6.80 -2.52
C LEU A 140 27.66 -6.47 -1.04
N SER A 141 27.12 -5.39 -0.51
CA SER A 141 27.27 -5.00 0.89
C SER A 141 25.97 -5.16 1.66
N ILE A 142 26.04 -5.78 2.83
CA ILE A 142 24.83 -5.95 3.67
C ILE A 142 24.58 -4.63 4.40
N HIS A 143 23.42 -4.01 4.12
CA HIS A 143 22.97 -2.77 4.75
C HIS A 143 22.16 -3.02 6.02
N GLY A 144 21.55 -4.19 6.15
CA GLY A 144 20.75 -4.56 7.33
C GLY A 144 19.93 -5.81 7.11
N TRP A 145 19.19 -6.14 8.15
CA TRP A 145 18.26 -7.26 8.21
C TRP A 145 16.82 -6.76 8.08
N SER A 146 15.91 -7.56 7.58
CA SER A 146 14.54 -7.15 7.40
C SER A 146 13.56 -8.27 7.72
N ILE A 147 12.61 -8.01 8.59
CA ILE A 147 11.53 -8.96 8.90
C ILE A 147 10.16 -8.32 8.72
N HIS A 148 9.17 -9.12 8.33
CA HIS A 148 7.80 -8.67 8.09
C HIS A 148 6.80 -9.69 8.63
N PRO A 149 6.38 -9.56 9.89
CA PRO A 149 5.39 -10.43 10.51
C PRO A 149 4.02 -10.38 9.80
N PRO A 150 3.14 -11.39 9.96
CA PRO A 150 1.79 -11.39 9.38
C PRO A 150 0.88 -10.38 10.09
N LEU A 151 -0.13 -9.86 9.37
CA LEU A 151 -1.10 -8.89 9.91
C LEU A 151 -2.05 -9.44 10.99
N THR A 152 -2.28 -10.75 10.99
CA THR A 152 -3.31 -11.40 11.82
C THR A 152 -2.83 -11.81 13.20
N SER A 153 -1.56 -11.60 13.52
CA SER A 153 -0.96 -11.94 14.83
C SER A 153 -1.10 -10.79 15.81
N ALA A 154 -1.12 -11.11 17.11
CA ALA A 154 -1.02 -10.08 18.15
C ALA A 154 0.36 -9.40 18.10
N THR A 155 0.47 -8.15 18.54
CA THR A 155 1.73 -7.39 18.56
C THR A 155 2.80 -8.11 19.40
N THR A 156 2.42 -8.76 20.50
CA THR A 156 3.30 -9.59 21.33
C THR A 156 3.93 -10.75 20.56
N ASP A 157 3.19 -11.34 19.61
CA ASP A 157 3.70 -12.39 18.73
C ASP A 157 4.73 -11.84 17.73
N HIS A 158 4.54 -10.59 17.27
CA HIS A 158 5.50 -9.90 16.41
C HIS A 158 6.81 -9.63 17.15
N VAL A 159 6.73 -9.11 18.39
CA VAL A 159 7.91 -8.92 19.24
C VAL A 159 8.66 -10.22 19.46
N SER A 160 7.95 -11.30 19.79
CA SER A 160 8.56 -12.62 20.01
C SER A 160 9.24 -13.17 18.77
N GLU A 161 8.63 -13.01 17.58
CA GLU A 161 9.21 -13.44 16.32
C GLU A 161 10.44 -12.61 15.93
N ILE A 162 10.39 -11.28 16.09
CA ILE A 162 11.52 -10.39 15.82
C ILE A 162 12.66 -10.70 16.80
N ALA A 163 12.35 -10.88 18.08
CA ALA A 163 13.32 -11.21 19.12
C ALA A 163 14.02 -12.54 18.88
N SER A 164 13.32 -13.56 18.37
CA SER A 164 13.95 -14.84 18.04
C SER A 164 15.04 -14.70 16.98
N TRP A 165 14.88 -13.80 16.02
CA TRP A 165 15.89 -13.48 15.03
C TRP A 165 17.00 -12.59 15.61
N ALA A 166 16.65 -11.56 16.37
CA ALA A 166 17.63 -10.59 16.92
C ALA A 166 18.66 -11.24 17.85
N ASN A 167 18.34 -12.37 18.48
CA ASN A 167 19.29 -13.12 19.31
C ASN A 167 20.50 -13.66 18.52
N ASP A 168 20.32 -13.98 17.24
CA ASP A 168 21.31 -14.68 16.42
C ASP A 168 21.93 -13.76 15.34
N LEU A 169 21.47 -12.52 15.23
CA LEU A 169 21.95 -11.57 14.23
C LEU A 169 23.07 -10.68 14.79
N ASP A 170 23.94 -10.23 13.88
CA ASP A 170 24.96 -9.22 14.16
C ASP A 170 24.30 -7.89 14.56
N ASP A 171 24.73 -7.31 15.67
CA ASP A 171 24.21 -6.07 16.22
C ASP A 171 24.83 -4.80 15.61
N ASP A 172 25.83 -4.93 14.76
CA ASP A 172 26.40 -3.81 13.98
C ASP A 172 25.48 -3.36 12.82
N LEU A 173 24.46 -4.17 12.48
CA LEU A 173 23.55 -3.90 11.37
C LEU A 173 22.11 -3.63 11.85
N PRO A 174 21.40 -2.64 11.25
CA PRO A 174 20.04 -2.34 11.64
C PRO A 174 19.06 -3.45 11.25
N ILE A 175 18.00 -3.62 12.05
CA ILE A 175 16.90 -4.53 11.79
C ILE A 175 15.66 -3.72 11.37
N TYR A 176 15.23 -3.87 10.12
CA TYR A 176 14.04 -3.24 9.56
C TYR A 176 12.80 -4.08 9.88
N VAL A 177 11.94 -3.56 10.75
CA VAL A 177 10.74 -4.25 11.23
C VAL A 177 9.47 -3.65 10.65
N SER A 178 8.39 -4.41 10.62
CA SER A 178 7.06 -3.95 10.19
C SER A 178 5.99 -4.48 11.13
N HIS A 179 4.82 -3.85 11.14
CA HIS A 179 3.67 -4.22 11.96
C HIS A 179 3.95 -4.17 13.47
N VAL A 180 4.82 -3.25 13.87
CA VAL A 180 5.08 -2.91 15.27
C VAL A 180 4.47 -1.54 15.56
N ASP A 181 3.91 -1.38 16.74
CA ASP A 181 3.53 -0.11 17.33
C ASP A 181 4.68 0.47 18.17
N ARG A 182 4.41 1.57 18.84
CA ARG A 182 5.39 2.25 19.68
C ARG A 182 5.86 1.37 20.83
N GLU A 183 4.92 0.74 21.52
CA GLU A 183 5.18 -0.10 22.71
C GLU A 183 6.05 -1.30 22.33
N ALA A 184 5.71 -1.99 21.22
CA ALA A 184 6.51 -3.11 20.71
C ALA A 184 7.93 -2.69 20.31
N LEU A 185 8.06 -1.51 19.71
CA LEU A 185 9.37 -0.99 19.31
C LEU A 185 10.22 -0.61 20.53
N GLU A 186 9.62 -0.02 21.55
CA GLU A 186 10.28 0.29 22.83
C GLU A 186 10.68 -1.00 23.59
N GLU A 187 9.83 -2.04 23.58
CA GLU A 187 10.15 -3.34 24.15
C GLU A 187 11.36 -3.99 23.45
N LEU A 188 11.37 -4.01 22.11
CA LEU A 188 12.48 -4.56 21.33
C LEU A 188 13.79 -3.84 21.65
N ARG A 189 13.79 -2.52 21.69
CA ARG A 189 14.98 -1.71 22.05
C ARG A 189 15.46 -1.97 23.47
N GLY A 190 14.54 -2.13 24.41
CA GLY A 190 14.87 -2.47 25.79
C GLY A 190 15.50 -3.86 25.93
N ARG A 191 15.03 -4.84 25.16
CA ARG A 191 15.56 -6.21 25.14
C ARG A 191 16.89 -6.34 24.41
N PHE A 192 17.08 -5.54 23.35
CA PHE A 192 18.25 -5.58 22.45
C PHE A 192 18.87 -4.20 22.30
N PRO A 193 19.49 -3.63 23.34
CA PRO A 193 19.95 -2.24 23.35
C PRO A 193 21.13 -1.94 22.40
N ARG A 194 21.76 -2.98 21.83
CA ARG A 194 22.83 -2.84 20.84
C ARG A 194 22.32 -2.84 19.41
N HIS A 195 21.11 -3.40 19.16
CA HIS A 195 20.50 -3.39 17.84
C HIS A 195 19.78 -2.07 17.54
N GLU A 196 19.96 -1.53 16.35
CA GLU A 196 19.13 -0.46 15.82
C GLU A 196 17.89 -1.06 15.15
N PHE A 197 16.70 -0.73 15.67
CA PHE A 197 15.43 -1.12 15.04
C PHE A 197 14.86 0.06 14.23
N ARG A 198 14.65 -0.14 12.92
CA ARG A 198 14.02 0.82 11.99
C ARG A 198 12.64 0.34 11.62
N ALA A 199 11.61 1.12 11.93
CA ALA A 199 10.21 0.76 11.66
C ALA A 199 9.82 1.12 10.23
N ARG A 200 9.43 0.13 9.40
CA ARG A 200 8.84 0.38 8.08
C ARG A 200 7.33 0.49 8.19
N SER A 201 6.77 1.62 7.87
CA SER A 201 5.34 1.89 7.99
C SER A 201 4.73 2.42 6.70
N GLY A 202 3.62 1.82 6.29
CA GLY A 202 2.84 2.24 5.12
C GLY A 202 1.37 2.48 5.50
N THR A 203 0.56 1.43 5.62
CA THR A 203 -0.88 1.57 5.89
C THR A 203 -1.15 2.36 7.17
N THR A 204 -0.44 2.06 8.26
CA THR A 204 -0.60 2.78 9.53
C THR A 204 -0.21 4.26 9.39
N LEU A 205 0.87 4.54 8.64
CA LEU A 205 1.33 5.91 8.42
C LEU A 205 0.33 6.73 7.60
N TRP A 206 -0.13 6.19 6.46
CA TRP A 206 -0.92 6.95 5.50
C TRP A 206 -2.43 6.84 5.69
N LEU A 207 -2.92 5.72 6.25
CA LEU A 207 -4.33 5.36 6.33
C LEU A 207 -4.77 4.89 7.73
N GLY A 208 -3.98 5.15 8.78
CA GLY A 208 -4.24 4.63 10.12
C GLY A 208 -5.54 5.18 10.73
N ASP A 209 -5.87 6.43 10.44
CA ASP A 209 -7.18 7.01 10.75
C ASP A 209 -7.93 7.29 9.44
N LYS A 210 -9.05 6.61 9.24
CA LYS A 210 -9.89 6.75 8.05
C LYS A 210 -10.94 7.85 8.16
N SER A 211 -11.17 8.40 9.34
CA SER A 211 -12.16 9.47 9.57
C SER A 211 -11.79 10.77 8.84
N MET A 212 -10.49 10.97 8.59
CA MET A 212 -9.94 12.09 7.86
C MET A 212 -9.97 11.94 6.33
N LEU A 213 -10.47 10.80 5.81
CA LEU A 213 -10.44 10.45 4.39
C LEU A 213 -11.83 10.12 3.89
N LYS A 214 -12.22 10.69 2.76
CA LYS A 214 -13.47 10.39 2.09
C LYS A 214 -13.23 10.14 0.60
N LEU A 215 -13.69 8.99 0.11
CA LEU A 215 -13.66 8.68 -1.32
C LEU A 215 -15.04 8.96 -1.91
N GLU A 216 -15.09 9.76 -2.97
CA GLU A 216 -16.33 10.19 -3.59
C GLU A 216 -16.28 10.08 -5.11
N ALA A 217 -17.43 9.70 -5.70
CA ALA A 217 -17.62 9.65 -7.13
C ALA A 217 -18.69 10.63 -7.60
N ASN A 218 -18.48 11.23 -8.76
CA ASN A 218 -19.42 12.20 -9.34
C ASN A 218 -20.55 11.47 -10.09
N VAL A 219 -21.78 11.94 -9.94
CA VAL A 219 -22.92 11.57 -10.77
C VAL A 219 -22.80 12.31 -12.09
N ILE A 220 -22.62 11.58 -13.19
CA ILE A 220 -22.36 12.16 -14.52
C ILE A 220 -23.60 12.27 -15.40
N ASP A 221 -24.59 11.39 -15.16
CA ASP A 221 -25.86 11.42 -15.90
C ASP A 221 -26.93 10.63 -15.16
N MET A 222 -28.19 10.81 -15.51
CA MET A 222 -29.32 10.07 -14.97
C MET A 222 -30.49 9.99 -15.95
N HIS A 223 -31.20 8.86 -15.95
CA HIS A 223 -32.33 8.61 -16.82
C HIS A 223 -33.49 8.01 -16.07
N PRO A 224 -34.69 8.62 -16.08
CA PRO A 224 -35.90 7.98 -15.58
C PRO A 224 -36.21 6.72 -16.40
N THR A 225 -36.70 5.69 -15.74
CA THR A 225 -37.05 4.42 -16.38
C THR A 225 -38.36 3.86 -15.82
N ARG A 226 -39.07 3.08 -16.64
CA ARG A 226 -40.27 2.30 -16.25
C ARG A 226 -40.02 0.79 -16.34
N GLY A 227 -38.75 0.36 -16.33
CA GLY A 227 -38.34 -1.03 -16.56
C GLY A 227 -37.73 -1.21 -17.95
N GLY A 228 -37.71 -2.45 -18.43
CA GLY A 228 -37.07 -2.82 -19.69
C GLY A 228 -35.66 -3.37 -19.51
N LEU A 229 -34.81 -3.18 -20.51
CA LEU A 229 -33.41 -3.64 -20.52
C LEU A 229 -32.46 -2.45 -20.57
N ALA A 230 -31.32 -2.54 -19.85
CA ALA A 230 -30.29 -1.50 -19.86
C ALA A 230 -28.88 -2.10 -19.69
N GLY A 231 -27.86 -1.27 -19.96
CA GLY A 231 -26.45 -1.63 -19.86
C GLY A 231 -25.93 -2.47 -21.03
N TYR A 232 -24.63 -2.79 -20.99
CA TYR A 232 -23.97 -3.61 -22.00
C TYR A 232 -24.55 -5.02 -22.09
N ARG A 233 -24.95 -5.57 -20.96
CA ARG A 233 -25.47 -6.93 -20.86
C ARG A 233 -26.98 -7.01 -21.03
N GLN A 234 -27.63 -5.88 -21.34
CA GLN A 234 -29.08 -5.79 -21.50
C GLN A 234 -29.79 -6.46 -20.30
N VAL A 235 -29.37 -6.08 -19.09
CA VAL A 235 -29.97 -6.61 -17.85
C VAL A 235 -31.35 -6.03 -17.63
N ALA A 236 -32.24 -6.80 -17.01
CA ALA A 236 -33.57 -6.34 -16.67
C ALA A 236 -33.51 -5.24 -15.60
N VAL A 237 -34.14 -4.10 -15.89
CA VAL A 237 -34.31 -3.02 -14.92
C VAL A 237 -35.45 -3.41 -13.97
N PRO A 238 -35.26 -3.31 -12.63
CA PRO A 238 -36.19 -3.87 -11.64
C PRO A 238 -37.60 -3.25 -11.63
N GLY A 239 -37.78 -2.09 -12.26
CA GLY A 239 -39.11 -1.43 -12.33
C GLY A 239 -39.03 0.06 -12.59
N GLU A 240 -40.02 0.80 -12.11
CA GLU A 240 -40.04 2.25 -12.23
C GLU A 240 -39.05 2.91 -11.24
N GLY A 241 -38.23 3.84 -11.77
CA GLY A 241 -37.21 4.51 -11.01
C GLY A 241 -36.26 5.33 -11.86
N THR A 242 -35.02 5.44 -11.45
CA THR A 242 -33.97 6.17 -12.15
C THR A 242 -32.71 5.31 -12.28
N ILE A 243 -32.16 5.26 -13.46
CA ILE A 243 -30.80 4.75 -13.72
C ILE A 243 -29.85 5.94 -13.56
N VAL A 244 -28.89 5.82 -12.65
CA VAL A 244 -27.89 6.84 -12.36
C VAL A 244 -26.52 6.34 -12.83
N LEU A 245 -25.82 7.17 -13.59
CA LEU A 245 -24.48 6.90 -14.10
C LEU A 245 -23.47 7.58 -13.20
N ILE A 246 -22.58 6.76 -12.63
CA ILE A 246 -21.51 7.20 -11.73
C ILE A 246 -20.20 7.16 -12.51
N GLY A 247 -19.42 8.24 -12.43
CA GLY A 247 -18.20 8.45 -13.21
C GLY A 247 -16.98 7.67 -12.72
N CYS A 248 -17.14 6.45 -12.23
CA CYS A 248 -16.01 5.59 -11.91
C CYS A 248 -16.35 4.12 -12.20
N GLY A 249 -15.34 3.33 -12.49
CA GLY A 249 -15.48 1.93 -12.87
C GLY A 249 -14.21 1.12 -12.60
N THR A 250 -14.00 0.06 -13.38
CA THR A 250 -12.91 -0.90 -13.15
C THR A 250 -11.52 -0.28 -13.24
N THR A 251 -11.30 0.76 -14.05
CA THR A 251 -10.03 1.51 -14.10
C THR A 251 -9.73 2.28 -12.82
N HIS A 252 -10.76 2.61 -12.05
CA HIS A 252 -10.64 3.25 -10.74
C HIS A 252 -10.56 2.23 -9.58
N GLY A 253 -10.49 0.93 -9.90
CA GLY A 253 -10.49 -0.15 -8.90
C GLY A 253 -11.88 -0.45 -8.35
N ILE A 254 -12.94 -0.04 -9.03
CA ILE A 254 -14.33 -0.33 -8.66
C ILE A 254 -14.75 -1.66 -9.29
N PHE A 255 -15.09 -2.61 -8.44
CA PHE A 255 -15.55 -3.93 -8.86
C PHE A 255 -16.83 -4.31 -8.11
N GLU A 256 -17.61 -5.21 -8.70
CA GLU A 256 -18.66 -5.90 -7.98
C GLU A 256 -18.06 -6.67 -6.80
N ARG A 257 -18.64 -6.51 -5.62
CA ARG A 257 -18.16 -7.18 -4.42
C ARG A 257 -18.60 -8.65 -4.42
N PRO A 258 -17.81 -9.56 -3.81
CA PRO A 258 -18.20 -10.98 -3.71
C PRO A 258 -19.54 -11.23 -3.01
N ASP A 259 -19.97 -10.29 -2.17
CA ASP A 259 -21.25 -10.31 -1.47
C ASP A 259 -22.41 -9.71 -2.32
N GLY A 260 -22.16 -9.35 -3.59
CA GLY A 260 -23.11 -8.70 -4.49
C GLY A 260 -23.44 -7.25 -4.11
N LEU A 261 -22.77 -6.69 -3.10
CA LEU A 261 -23.02 -5.33 -2.64
C LEU A 261 -22.24 -4.31 -3.47
N SER A 262 -22.90 -3.18 -3.75
CA SER A 262 -22.27 -2.03 -4.39
C SER A 262 -21.36 -1.27 -3.41
N PRO A 263 -20.28 -0.64 -3.85
CA PRO A 263 -19.49 0.27 -3.02
C PRO A 263 -20.12 1.66 -2.86
N PHE A 264 -21.18 1.99 -3.62
CA PHE A 264 -21.77 3.33 -3.69
C PHE A 264 -22.84 3.55 -2.63
N HIS A 265 -22.81 4.73 -2.00
CA HIS A 265 -23.81 5.17 -1.02
C HIS A 265 -24.22 6.61 -1.29
N PHE A 266 -25.51 6.88 -1.13
CA PHE A 266 -26.10 8.21 -1.14
C PHE A 266 -26.96 8.37 0.11
N ASN A 267 -26.79 9.45 0.87
CA ASN A 267 -27.49 9.71 2.12
C ASN A 267 -27.55 8.49 3.07
N ARG A 268 -26.38 7.82 3.25
CA ARG A 268 -26.21 6.59 4.06
C ARG A 268 -26.94 5.35 3.51
N THR A 269 -27.61 5.46 2.38
CA THR A 269 -28.27 4.35 1.72
C THR A 269 -27.35 3.77 0.65
N ARG A 270 -27.15 2.46 0.68
CA ARG A 270 -26.38 1.76 -0.33
C ARG A 270 -27.18 1.69 -1.64
N LEU A 271 -26.56 2.11 -2.72
CA LEU A 271 -27.13 2.02 -4.06
C LEU A 271 -26.86 0.63 -4.66
N HIS A 272 -27.80 0.14 -5.47
CA HIS A 272 -27.65 -1.17 -6.12
C HIS A 272 -27.08 -1.03 -7.52
N LEU A 273 -25.99 -1.75 -7.82
CA LEU A 273 -25.49 -1.87 -9.18
C LEU A 273 -26.56 -2.50 -10.07
N LEU A 274 -26.77 -1.91 -11.23
CA LEU A 274 -27.65 -2.49 -12.25
C LEU A 274 -26.96 -3.64 -12.97
N GLU A 275 -25.66 -3.48 -13.26
CA GLU A 275 -24.76 -4.52 -13.77
C GLU A 275 -23.33 -4.29 -13.24
N SER A 276 -22.41 -5.21 -13.52
CA SER A 276 -21.00 -5.05 -13.15
C SER A 276 -20.43 -3.76 -13.73
N PRO A 277 -19.57 -3.04 -12.99
CA PRO A 277 -18.99 -1.78 -13.44
C PRO A 277 -18.30 -1.88 -14.80
N HIS A 278 -18.47 -0.85 -15.62
CA HIS A 278 -17.73 -0.68 -16.87
C HIS A 278 -16.30 -0.15 -16.57
N MET A 279 -15.51 0.15 -17.60
CA MET A 279 -14.15 0.66 -17.40
C MET A 279 -14.14 2.00 -16.64
N HIS A 280 -14.95 2.96 -17.05
CA HIS A 280 -14.93 4.33 -16.50
C HIS A 280 -16.23 4.75 -15.83
N THR A 281 -17.27 3.93 -15.89
CA THR A 281 -18.59 4.24 -15.35
C THR A 281 -19.19 3.03 -14.62
N SER A 282 -20.08 3.32 -13.69
CA SER A 282 -20.95 2.34 -13.07
C SER A 282 -22.40 2.77 -13.20
N MET A 283 -23.31 1.82 -13.37
CA MET A 283 -24.74 2.06 -13.45
C MET A 283 -25.41 1.55 -12.18
N VAL A 284 -26.18 2.39 -11.52
CA VAL A 284 -26.99 2.00 -10.37
C VAL A 284 -28.47 2.26 -10.67
N PHE A 285 -29.34 1.45 -10.09
CA PHE A 285 -30.79 1.65 -10.16
C PHE A 285 -31.31 2.13 -8.82
N ILE A 286 -32.10 3.19 -8.85
CA ILE A 286 -32.77 3.77 -7.69
C ILE A 286 -34.27 3.72 -7.90
N PRO A 287 -35.06 3.02 -7.06
CA PRO A 287 -36.52 2.96 -7.17
C PRO A 287 -37.17 4.35 -7.08
N ALA A 288 -38.32 4.55 -7.72
CA ALA A 288 -39.05 5.82 -7.71
C ALA A 288 -39.45 6.33 -6.32
N THR A 289 -39.44 5.44 -5.31
CA THR A 289 -39.77 5.77 -3.90
C THR A 289 -38.55 6.26 -3.08
N ALA A 290 -37.33 6.19 -3.66
CA ALA A 290 -36.11 6.55 -2.98
C ALA A 290 -35.58 7.90 -3.49
N GLU A 291 -34.74 8.53 -2.65
CA GLU A 291 -34.07 9.78 -3.00
C GLU A 291 -32.98 9.52 -4.05
N VAL A 292 -32.95 10.39 -5.08
CA VAL A 292 -32.04 10.27 -6.22
C VAL A 292 -31.03 11.42 -6.20
N PRO A 293 -29.71 11.15 -6.26
CA PRO A 293 -28.71 12.20 -6.39
C PRO A 293 -28.85 12.90 -7.73
N GLN A 294 -28.48 14.18 -7.78
CA GLN A 294 -28.53 14.99 -9.00
C GLN A 294 -27.22 14.86 -9.80
N VAL A 295 -27.29 15.13 -11.08
CA VAL A 295 -26.09 15.25 -11.94
C VAL A 295 -25.16 16.32 -11.38
N GLY A 296 -23.89 15.99 -11.21
CA GLY A 296 -22.88 16.86 -10.59
C GLY A 296 -22.73 16.66 -9.08
N GLU A 297 -23.65 15.96 -8.41
CA GLU A 297 -23.46 15.61 -6.99
C GLU A 297 -22.38 14.53 -6.80
N TRP A 298 -21.79 14.53 -5.62
CA TRP A 298 -20.79 13.55 -5.19
C TRP A 298 -21.42 12.55 -4.25
N ILE A 299 -21.21 11.29 -4.52
CA ILE A 299 -21.70 10.17 -3.71
C ILE A 299 -20.53 9.43 -3.07
N ASP A 300 -20.77 8.86 -1.89
CA ASP A 300 -19.75 8.13 -1.13
C ASP A 300 -19.36 6.80 -1.81
N VAL A 301 -18.07 6.50 -1.81
CA VAL A 301 -17.52 5.24 -2.34
C VAL A 301 -16.80 4.48 -1.22
N GLN A 302 -17.33 3.35 -0.81
CA GLN A 302 -16.72 2.46 0.18
C GLN A 302 -15.82 1.43 -0.51
N GLN A 303 -14.58 1.82 -0.77
CA GLN A 303 -13.56 1.00 -1.41
C GLN A 303 -12.26 1.07 -0.62
N SER A 304 -11.45 -0.02 -0.69
CA SER A 304 -10.10 0.01 -0.11
C SER A 304 -9.22 1.02 -0.85
N MET A 305 -8.64 1.97 -0.12
CA MET A 305 -7.73 2.98 -0.69
C MET A 305 -6.52 2.37 -1.40
N THR A 306 -6.05 1.20 -0.94
CA THR A 306 -4.94 0.48 -1.59
C THR A 306 -5.31 -0.12 -2.96
N ARG A 307 -6.58 -0.03 -3.37
CA ARG A 307 -7.08 -0.47 -4.68
C ARG A 307 -7.66 0.66 -5.50
N ALA A 308 -8.00 1.79 -4.86
CA ALA A 308 -8.61 2.92 -5.54
C ALA A 308 -7.57 3.72 -6.33
N LEU A 309 -7.87 4.03 -7.59
CA LEU A 309 -7.11 4.95 -8.43
C LEU A 309 -7.96 6.21 -8.59
N VAL A 310 -7.61 7.26 -7.86
CA VAL A 310 -8.35 8.52 -7.89
C VAL A 310 -7.86 9.44 -8.99
N ASP A 311 -8.77 10.21 -9.59
CA ASP A 311 -8.41 11.23 -10.58
C ASP A 311 -7.82 12.46 -9.91
N THR A 312 -8.28 12.79 -8.68
CA THR A 312 -7.86 13.98 -7.95
C THR A 312 -7.90 13.79 -6.45
N ILE A 313 -7.12 14.64 -5.76
CA ILE A 313 -7.17 14.79 -4.31
C ILE A 313 -7.62 16.21 -4.00
N THR A 314 -8.60 16.35 -3.11
CA THR A 314 -9.06 17.63 -2.57
C THR A 314 -8.63 17.73 -1.11
N TRP A 315 -7.78 18.69 -0.81
CA TRP A 315 -7.34 19.00 0.55
C TRP A 315 -8.25 20.07 1.17
N GLN A 316 -8.79 19.81 2.35
CA GLN A 316 -9.72 20.69 3.08
C GLN A 316 -9.15 21.06 4.45
#